data_3d5b94fe4162d32645ec903d4bac770c
#
_entry.id   3d5b94fe4162d32645ec903d4bac770c
#
_cell.length_a   1.000
_cell.length_b   1.000
_cell.length_c   1.000
_cell.angle_alpha   90.00
_cell.angle_beta   90.00
_cell.angle_gamma   90.00
#
_symmetry.space_group_name_H-M   'P 1'
#
loop_
_entity.id
_entity.type
_entity.pdbx_description
1 polymer ?
#
loop_
_entity_poly.entity_id
_entity_poly.type
_entity_poly.pdbx_seq_one_letter_code
_entity_poly.pdbx_strand_id
1 'polypeptide(L)'
;RKYQLCFVPSTIVLSRTSHILNWISGSKVRVGVKSIDGKENRSQKYLNLKSDFKWKEKHQSVRNLEIAKQIDCDLSEEEINSIKMNFKEEDISFAKDYIFTNFPDQKKKIIAFHPGAGKELNIWNYSNYIDLIKKLYGDFNNYVLITSGWTDNNIVEPIWTELRSANIEFKILHNMPVKRLGAILSLVDLYITNDTGTMHIAGYSNAKMISLFGPTNPAEWAPNGIHQKYVKSKTNDINEIAINDVYSLAKTFLTDNKN
;
A
#
# COMPACT_ATOMS: atom_id res chain seq x y z
N ARG A 1 18.77 -13.34 -26.59
CA ARG A 1 17.31 -13.46 -26.79
C ARG A 1 16.80 -12.14 -27.36
N LYS A 2 15.99 -12.18 -28.42
CA LYS A 2 15.30 -10.99 -28.95
C LYS A 2 13.92 -10.89 -28.27
N TYR A 3 13.63 -9.76 -27.67
CA TYR A 3 12.30 -9.48 -27.11
C TYR A 3 11.33 -9.08 -28.22
N GLN A 4 10.12 -9.60 -28.20
CA GLN A 4 9.05 -9.23 -29.16
C GLN A 4 8.45 -7.88 -28.80
N LEU A 5 8.18 -7.69 -27.51
CA LEU A 5 7.53 -6.53 -26.92
C LEU A 5 8.42 -5.94 -25.82
N CYS A 6 8.50 -4.63 -25.76
CA CYS A 6 9.07 -3.89 -24.65
C CYS A 6 8.09 -2.78 -24.24
N PHE A 7 7.81 -2.73 -22.95
CA PHE A 7 6.81 -1.87 -22.35
C PHE A 7 7.45 -0.91 -21.35
N VAL A 8 7.16 0.41 -21.46
CA VAL A 8 7.71 1.44 -20.57
C VAL A 8 6.57 2.16 -19.84
N PRO A 9 6.18 1.71 -18.64
CA PRO A 9 5.07 2.28 -17.87
C PRO A 9 5.50 3.55 -17.11
N SER A 10 6.08 4.53 -17.80
CA SER A 10 6.50 5.81 -17.23
C SER A 10 5.33 6.78 -17.13
N THR A 11 4.43 6.59 -16.16
CA THR A 11 3.20 7.35 -15.98
C THR A 11 3.29 8.45 -14.91
N ILE A 12 4.39 8.55 -14.20
CA ILE A 12 4.63 9.56 -13.15
C ILE A 12 5.76 10.50 -13.59
N VAL A 13 6.89 9.92 -13.97
CA VAL A 13 8.09 10.64 -14.41
C VAL A 13 8.58 10.04 -15.73
N LEU A 14 8.85 10.90 -16.70
CA LEU A 14 9.40 10.48 -17.99
C LEU A 14 10.85 10.02 -17.82
N SER A 15 11.08 8.73 -17.99
CA SER A 15 12.40 8.13 -17.86
C SER A 15 13.09 8.00 -19.22
N ARG A 16 14.04 8.90 -19.52
CA ARG A 16 14.85 8.82 -20.75
C ARG A 16 15.62 7.50 -20.83
N THR A 17 16.21 7.07 -19.73
CA THR A 17 16.98 5.82 -19.66
C THR A 17 16.14 4.61 -20.03
N SER A 18 14.93 4.49 -19.46
CA SER A 18 14.02 3.38 -19.77
C SER A 18 13.65 3.34 -21.26
N HIS A 19 13.43 4.49 -21.88
CA HIS A 19 13.12 4.58 -23.31
C HIS A 19 14.32 4.21 -24.21
N ILE A 20 15.55 4.59 -23.81
CA ILE A 20 16.77 4.18 -24.51
C ILE A 20 17.00 2.66 -24.39
N LEU A 21 16.83 2.10 -23.19
CA LEU A 21 16.92 0.65 -22.98
C LEU A 21 15.88 -0.11 -23.80
N ASN A 22 14.65 0.43 -23.86
CA ASN A 22 13.61 -0.10 -24.73
C ASN A 22 14.05 -0.14 -26.20
N TRP A 23 14.64 0.93 -26.70
CA TRP A 23 15.14 1.00 -28.07
C TRP A 23 16.31 0.02 -28.31
N ILE A 24 17.29 -0.04 -27.41
CA ILE A 24 18.46 -0.94 -27.50
C ILE A 24 18.03 -2.41 -27.42
N SER A 25 16.90 -2.72 -26.76
CA SER A 25 16.38 -4.10 -26.68
C SER A 25 16.13 -4.73 -28.05
N GLY A 26 16.02 -3.93 -29.12
CA GLY A 26 15.70 -4.37 -30.45
C GLY A 26 14.30 -4.94 -30.61
N SER A 27 13.40 -4.69 -29.64
CA SER A 27 12.03 -5.17 -29.69
C SER A 27 11.27 -4.60 -30.88
N LYS A 28 10.47 -5.45 -31.55
CA LYS A 28 9.65 -5.02 -32.67
C LYS A 28 8.54 -4.07 -32.25
N VAL A 29 7.92 -4.34 -31.08
CA VAL A 29 6.88 -3.54 -30.48
C VAL A 29 7.45 -2.83 -29.25
N ARG A 30 7.41 -1.49 -29.27
CA ARG A 30 7.90 -0.62 -28.17
C ARG A 30 6.82 0.34 -27.76
N VAL A 31 6.24 0.10 -26.58
CA VAL A 31 5.05 0.78 -26.07
C VAL A 31 5.42 1.71 -24.92
N GLY A 32 4.82 2.87 -24.87
CA GLY A 32 4.99 3.84 -23.79
C GLY A 32 4.12 5.07 -23.93
N VAL A 33 4.44 6.13 -23.17
CA VAL A 33 3.64 7.36 -23.16
C VAL A 33 4.17 8.39 -24.15
N LYS A 34 3.26 9.10 -24.82
CA LYS A 34 3.56 10.25 -25.68
C LYS A 34 3.76 11.53 -24.85
N SER A 35 2.91 11.75 -23.86
CA SER A 35 3.00 12.89 -22.95
C SER A 35 2.49 12.53 -21.54
N ILE A 36 2.85 13.35 -20.54
CA ILE A 36 2.27 13.33 -19.21
C ILE A 36 1.74 14.72 -18.88
N ASP A 37 0.43 14.86 -18.74
CA ASP A 37 -0.25 16.10 -18.38
C ASP A 37 0.22 17.32 -19.18
N GLY A 38 0.31 17.14 -20.50
CA GLY A 38 0.76 18.17 -21.44
C GLY A 38 2.30 18.31 -21.57
N LYS A 39 3.07 17.64 -20.73
CA LYS A 39 4.53 17.59 -20.87
C LYS A 39 4.93 16.51 -21.86
N GLU A 40 5.46 16.93 -23.00
CA GLU A 40 5.88 16.03 -24.05
C GLU A 40 7.02 15.11 -23.62
N ASN A 41 6.91 13.82 -23.97
CA ASN A 41 7.98 12.86 -23.82
C ASN A 41 9.02 13.01 -24.96
N ARG A 42 10.10 13.72 -24.72
CA ARG A 42 11.17 13.89 -25.71
C ARG A 42 11.80 12.58 -26.19
N SER A 43 11.58 11.49 -25.46
CA SER A 43 12.06 10.15 -25.82
C SER A 43 11.03 9.32 -26.59
N GLN A 44 9.85 9.87 -26.90
CA GLN A 44 8.80 9.17 -27.66
C GLN A 44 9.24 8.69 -29.04
N LYS A 45 10.32 9.27 -29.61
CA LYS A 45 10.90 8.83 -30.89
C LYS A 45 11.42 7.38 -30.85
N TYR A 46 11.69 6.85 -29.67
CA TYR A 46 12.13 5.45 -29.47
C TYR A 46 10.95 4.47 -29.38
N LEU A 47 9.70 4.97 -29.32
CA LEU A 47 8.48 4.18 -29.26
C LEU A 47 7.82 4.10 -30.62
N ASN A 48 7.20 2.97 -30.94
CA ASN A 48 6.34 2.84 -32.12
C ASN A 48 4.84 2.76 -31.76
N LEU A 49 4.48 2.42 -30.53
CA LEU A 49 3.14 2.59 -30.00
C LEU A 49 3.14 3.54 -28.81
N LYS A 50 2.23 4.51 -28.80
CA LYS A 50 2.24 5.61 -27.85
C LYS A 50 0.85 5.89 -27.31
N SER A 51 0.71 5.88 -25.99
CA SER A 51 -0.50 6.35 -25.32
C SER A 51 -0.42 7.85 -25.07
N ASP A 52 -1.48 8.58 -25.44
CA ASP A 52 -1.66 10.00 -25.16
C ASP A 52 -2.97 10.16 -24.38
N PHE A 53 -2.86 10.46 -23.10
CA PHE A 53 -3.96 10.33 -22.17
C PHE A 53 -3.84 11.40 -21.06
N LYS A 54 -4.96 11.83 -20.51
CA LYS A 54 -4.95 12.75 -19.36
C LYS A 54 -4.66 11.93 -18.09
N TRP A 55 -3.45 12.05 -17.59
CA TRP A 55 -2.92 11.25 -16.49
C TRP A 55 -3.35 11.75 -15.11
N LYS A 56 -3.58 13.05 -14.98
CA LYS A 56 -3.89 13.71 -13.71
C LYS A 56 -5.16 13.10 -13.09
N GLU A 57 -5.12 12.86 -11.78
CA GLU A 57 -6.25 12.35 -10.99
C GLU A 57 -6.75 10.95 -11.39
N LYS A 58 -5.99 10.24 -12.22
CA LYS A 58 -6.29 8.84 -12.54
C LYS A 58 -5.45 7.91 -11.67
N HIS A 59 -6.08 6.86 -11.17
CA HIS A 59 -5.39 5.85 -10.38
C HIS A 59 -4.24 5.22 -11.17
N GLN A 60 -3.15 4.89 -10.50
CA GLN A 60 -1.93 4.38 -11.14
C GLN A 60 -2.15 3.09 -11.94
N SER A 61 -3.03 2.19 -11.49
CA SER A 61 -3.40 0.99 -12.26
C SER A 61 -4.06 1.35 -13.60
N VAL A 62 -4.98 2.33 -13.60
CA VAL A 62 -5.64 2.81 -14.82
C VAL A 62 -4.64 3.42 -15.78
N ARG A 63 -3.69 4.23 -15.27
CA ARG A 63 -2.61 4.80 -16.11
C ARG A 63 -1.79 3.72 -16.80
N ASN A 64 -1.42 2.68 -16.08
CA ASN A 64 -0.65 1.57 -16.65
C ASN A 64 -1.46 0.79 -17.71
N LEU A 65 -2.75 0.59 -17.48
CA LEU A 65 -3.64 -0.08 -18.43
C LEU A 65 -3.84 0.74 -19.70
N GLU A 66 -3.98 2.07 -19.62
CA GLU A 66 -4.08 2.93 -20.80
C GLU A 66 -2.87 2.78 -21.75
N ILE A 67 -1.69 2.47 -21.20
CA ILE A 67 -0.53 2.13 -22.03
C ILE A 67 -0.69 0.73 -22.63
N ALA A 68 -1.19 -0.24 -21.85
CA ALA A 68 -1.39 -1.61 -22.30
C ALA A 68 -2.47 -1.74 -23.40
N LYS A 69 -3.45 -0.85 -23.42
CA LYS A 69 -4.46 -0.77 -24.51
C LYS A 69 -3.85 -0.60 -25.90
N GLN A 70 -2.65 -0.05 -25.99
CA GLN A 70 -1.93 0.09 -27.27
C GLN A 70 -1.52 -1.25 -27.90
N ILE A 71 -1.66 -2.34 -27.16
CA ILE A 71 -1.38 -3.72 -27.59
C ILE A 71 -2.58 -4.63 -27.34
N ASP A 72 -3.80 -4.07 -27.40
CA ASP A 72 -5.07 -4.77 -27.21
C ASP A 72 -5.20 -5.49 -25.86
N CYS A 73 -4.45 -5.03 -24.83
CA CYS A 73 -4.60 -5.48 -23.46
C CYS A 73 -5.46 -4.46 -22.70
N ASP A 74 -6.71 -4.78 -22.50
CA ASP A 74 -7.66 -3.97 -21.73
C ASP A 74 -8.32 -4.81 -20.63
N LEU A 75 -8.69 -4.14 -19.56
CA LEU A 75 -9.46 -4.69 -18.45
C LEU A 75 -10.59 -3.73 -18.10
N SER A 76 -11.76 -4.28 -17.84
CA SER A 76 -12.87 -3.52 -17.26
C SER A 76 -12.53 -3.04 -15.85
N GLU A 77 -13.25 -2.05 -15.37
CA GLU A 77 -13.08 -1.57 -13.99
C GLU A 77 -13.37 -2.68 -12.96
N GLU A 78 -14.32 -3.56 -13.25
CA GLU A 78 -14.64 -4.71 -12.40
C GLU A 78 -13.48 -5.70 -12.35
N GLU A 79 -12.86 -6.01 -13.47
CA GLU A 79 -11.68 -6.88 -13.54
C GLU A 79 -10.50 -6.27 -12.78
N ILE A 80 -10.24 -4.96 -12.92
CA ILE A 80 -9.19 -4.24 -12.18
C ILE A 80 -9.41 -4.39 -10.67
N ASN A 81 -10.63 -4.15 -10.20
CA ASN A 81 -10.98 -4.22 -8.79
C ASN A 81 -10.99 -5.65 -8.24
N SER A 82 -11.11 -6.64 -9.10
CA SER A 82 -11.05 -8.06 -8.75
C SER A 82 -9.63 -8.59 -8.56
N ILE A 83 -8.61 -7.86 -9.03
CA ILE A 83 -7.21 -8.30 -8.93
C ILE A 83 -6.80 -8.40 -7.46
N LYS A 84 -6.40 -9.60 -7.05
CA LYS A 84 -5.94 -9.90 -5.69
C LYS A 84 -4.61 -10.63 -5.72
N MET A 85 -3.90 -10.59 -4.62
CA MET A 85 -2.68 -11.36 -4.44
C MET A 85 -3.02 -12.85 -4.38
N ASN A 86 -2.36 -13.65 -5.19
CA ASN A 86 -2.48 -15.10 -5.14
C ASN A 86 -1.47 -15.66 -4.13
N PHE A 87 -1.98 -16.33 -3.10
CA PHE A 87 -1.20 -17.01 -2.07
C PHE A 87 -1.09 -18.49 -2.37
N LYS A 88 0.07 -19.05 -2.12
CA LYS A 88 0.25 -20.49 -2.10
C LYS A 88 -0.29 -21.05 -0.77
N GLU A 89 -0.62 -22.34 -0.75
CA GLU A 89 -1.08 -23.01 0.47
C GLU A 89 -0.09 -22.88 1.62
N GLU A 90 1.21 -22.91 1.33
CA GLU A 90 2.27 -22.70 2.32
C GLU A 90 2.24 -21.29 2.97
N ASP A 91 1.85 -20.24 2.21
CA ASP A 91 1.73 -18.88 2.74
C ASP A 91 0.48 -18.76 3.63
N ILE A 92 -0.62 -19.39 3.22
CA ILE A 92 -1.90 -19.43 3.95
C ILE A 92 -1.73 -20.19 5.27
N SER A 93 -1.14 -21.40 5.23
CA SER A 93 -0.87 -22.20 6.43
C SER A 93 0.01 -21.43 7.40
N PHE A 94 1.12 -20.86 6.90
CA PHE A 94 2.01 -20.06 7.73
C PHE A 94 1.26 -18.90 8.42
N ALA A 95 0.40 -18.18 7.69
CA ALA A 95 -0.34 -17.06 8.26
C ALA A 95 -1.32 -17.51 9.35
N LYS A 96 -2.06 -18.60 9.11
CA LYS A 96 -2.99 -19.18 10.10
C LYS A 96 -2.26 -19.63 11.35
N ASP A 97 -1.14 -20.35 11.20
CA ASP A 97 -0.31 -20.84 12.31
C ASP A 97 0.28 -19.67 13.11
N TYR A 98 0.75 -18.61 12.40
CA TYR A 98 1.26 -17.42 13.04
C TYR A 98 0.19 -16.72 13.90
N ILE A 99 -1.02 -16.50 13.34
CA ILE A 99 -2.14 -15.88 14.05
C ILE A 99 -2.55 -16.72 15.25
N PHE A 100 -2.75 -18.00 15.08
CA PHE A 100 -3.17 -18.91 16.15
C PHE A 100 -2.16 -18.96 17.31
N THR A 101 -0.86 -19.02 16.99
CA THR A 101 0.20 -19.13 18.00
C THR A 101 0.42 -17.82 18.77
N ASN A 102 0.36 -16.68 18.07
CA ASN A 102 0.70 -15.38 18.67
C ASN A 102 -0.49 -14.63 19.26
N PHE A 103 -1.73 -15.00 18.88
CA PHE A 103 -2.97 -14.34 19.30
C PHE A 103 -4.01 -15.40 19.73
N PRO A 104 -3.80 -16.04 20.89
CA PRO A 104 -4.56 -17.24 21.28
C PRO A 104 -6.04 -16.98 21.59
N ASP A 105 -6.40 -15.79 22.11
CA ASP A 105 -7.79 -15.43 22.32
C ASP A 105 -8.43 -14.92 21.02
N GLN A 106 -9.07 -15.82 20.29
CA GLN A 106 -9.72 -15.52 19.01
C GLN A 106 -10.92 -14.56 19.10
N LYS A 107 -11.35 -14.19 20.31
CA LYS A 107 -12.39 -13.18 20.52
C LYS A 107 -11.84 -11.75 20.49
N LYS A 108 -10.55 -11.60 20.78
CA LYS A 108 -9.89 -10.29 20.71
C LYS A 108 -9.55 -9.94 19.28
N LYS A 109 -9.85 -8.69 18.90
CA LYS A 109 -9.46 -8.12 17.61
C LYS A 109 -7.95 -8.01 17.48
N ILE A 110 -7.43 -8.20 16.29
CA ILE A 110 -6.01 -7.98 15.97
C ILE A 110 -5.92 -6.70 15.15
N ILE A 111 -5.26 -5.68 15.71
CA ILE A 111 -4.99 -4.43 14.99
C ILE A 111 -3.49 -4.40 14.65
N ALA A 112 -3.21 -4.34 13.35
CA ALA A 112 -1.85 -4.25 12.85
C ALA A 112 -1.50 -2.81 12.46
N PHE A 113 -0.23 -2.42 12.67
CA PHE A 113 0.29 -1.08 12.40
C PHE A 113 1.58 -1.16 11.60
N HIS A 114 1.75 -0.25 10.63
CA HIS A 114 3.03 -0.05 9.95
C HIS A 114 3.41 1.43 10.00
N PRO A 115 4.23 1.83 10.96
CA PRO A 115 4.61 3.23 11.14
C PRO A 115 5.70 3.70 10.18
N GLY A 116 6.36 2.79 9.44
CA GLY A 116 7.39 3.11 8.47
C GLY A 116 6.85 3.62 7.13
N ALA A 117 7.72 4.25 6.34
CA ALA A 117 7.50 4.54 4.93
C ALA A 117 8.83 4.77 4.21
N GLY A 118 8.86 4.49 2.89
CA GLY A 118 10.06 4.72 2.08
C GLY A 118 10.38 6.20 1.81
N LYS A 119 9.48 7.13 2.15
CA LYS A 119 9.68 8.58 2.03
C LYS A 119 9.35 9.23 3.36
N GLU A 120 10.26 10.07 3.86
CA GLU A 120 10.09 10.77 5.14
C GLU A 120 8.79 11.58 5.21
N LEU A 121 8.43 12.28 4.15
CA LEU A 121 7.19 13.06 4.06
C LEU A 121 5.90 12.23 4.16
N ASN A 122 5.99 10.91 4.04
CA ASN A 122 4.88 9.98 4.20
C ASN A 122 4.87 9.31 5.59
N ILE A 123 5.78 9.68 6.50
CA ILE A 123 5.86 9.10 7.85
C ILE A 123 5.03 9.95 8.80
N TRP A 124 3.93 9.39 9.28
CA TRP A 124 3.19 9.96 10.40
C TRP A 124 4.00 9.77 11.69
N ASN A 125 4.10 10.80 12.53
CA ASN A 125 4.97 10.81 13.69
C ASN A 125 4.70 9.57 14.57
N TYR A 126 5.76 8.91 15.00
CA TYR A 126 5.67 7.73 15.85
C TYR A 126 4.92 7.99 17.17
N SER A 127 4.98 9.22 17.71
CA SER A 127 4.20 9.60 18.91
C SER A 127 2.69 9.49 18.66
N ASN A 128 2.22 9.87 17.48
CA ASN A 128 0.82 9.74 17.10
C ASN A 128 0.39 8.27 17.01
N TYR A 129 1.28 7.39 16.50
CA TYR A 129 1.04 5.94 16.54
C TYR A 129 0.95 5.41 17.97
N ILE A 130 1.85 5.84 18.86
CA ILE A 130 1.83 5.45 20.27
C ILE A 130 0.48 5.83 20.91
N ASP A 131 0.05 7.07 20.75
CA ASP A 131 -1.19 7.57 21.34
C ASP A 131 -2.43 6.86 20.75
N LEU A 132 -2.42 6.64 19.44
CA LEU A 132 -3.49 5.88 18.77
C LEU A 132 -3.56 4.43 19.28
N ILE A 133 -2.41 3.75 19.39
CA ILE A 133 -2.33 2.37 19.89
C ILE A 133 -2.83 2.29 21.32
N LYS A 134 -2.35 3.19 22.21
CA LYS A 134 -2.78 3.25 23.62
C LYS A 134 -4.30 3.44 23.72
N LYS A 135 -4.85 4.35 22.91
CA LYS A 135 -6.28 4.63 22.90
C LYS A 135 -7.11 3.43 22.40
N LEU A 136 -6.73 2.82 21.28
CA LEU A 136 -7.42 1.64 20.75
C LEU A 136 -7.32 0.45 21.71
N TYR A 137 -6.15 0.22 22.30
CA TYR A 137 -5.95 -0.85 23.28
C TYR A 137 -6.82 -0.67 24.52
N GLY A 138 -6.93 0.55 25.06
CA GLY A 138 -7.76 0.85 26.22
C GLY A 138 -9.25 0.64 25.95
N ASP A 139 -9.73 1.00 24.76
CA ASP A 139 -11.15 0.94 24.42
C ASP A 139 -11.62 -0.44 23.92
N PHE A 140 -10.73 -1.20 23.25
CA PHE A 140 -11.12 -2.46 22.59
C PHE A 140 -10.41 -3.70 23.18
N ASN A 141 -9.43 -3.54 24.07
CA ASN A 141 -8.64 -4.64 24.60
C ASN A 141 -8.13 -5.60 23.48
N ASN A 142 -7.64 -4.99 22.39
CA ASN A 142 -7.22 -5.69 21.18
C ASN A 142 -5.77 -6.21 21.30
N TYR A 143 -5.41 -7.14 20.44
CA TYR A 143 -4.01 -7.47 20.19
C TYR A 143 -3.37 -6.40 19.29
N VAL A 144 -2.09 -6.14 19.53
CA VAL A 144 -1.28 -5.18 18.75
C VAL A 144 -0.22 -5.94 17.96
N LEU A 145 -0.22 -5.75 16.64
CA LEU A 145 0.78 -6.27 15.73
C LEU A 145 1.52 -5.11 15.06
N ILE A 146 2.84 -5.05 15.14
CA ILE A 146 3.64 -4.02 14.48
C ILE A 146 4.41 -4.66 13.32
N THR A 147 4.28 -4.12 12.14
CA THR A 147 5.05 -4.53 10.97
C THR A 147 6.15 -3.50 10.68
N SER A 148 7.33 -3.94 10.26
CA SER A 148 8.45 -3.06 9.93
C SER A 148 9.36 -3.66 8.87
N GLY A 149 10.06 -2.78 8.14
CA GLY A 149 11.11 -3.11 7.18
C GLY A 149 12.51 -2.79 7.71
N TRP A 150 13.53 -3.04 6.90
CA TRP A 150 14.94 -2.82 7.26
C TRP A 150 15.27 -1.37 7.62
N THR A 151 14.54 -0.41 7.08
CA THR A 151 14.80 1.03 7.25
C THR A 151 13.99 1.66 8.38
N ASP A 152 13.13 0.90 9.05
CA ASP A 152 12.12 1.46 9.96
C ASP A 152 12.56 1.50 11.44
N ASN A 153 13.76 1.01 11.77
CA ASN A 153 14.21 0.85 13.15
C ASN A 153 14.07 2.15 13.98
N ASN A 154 14.52 3.28 13.44
CA ASN A 154 14.43 4.57 14.13
C ASN A 154 13.00 5.02 14.46
N ILE A 155 12.02 4.46 13.75
CA ILE A 155 10.59 4.78 13.90
C ILE A 155 9.94 3.81 14.89
N VAL A 156 10.29 2.53 14.79
CA VAL A 156 9.62 1.49 15.57
C VAL A 156 10.20 1.28 16.96
N GLU A 157 11.49 1.52 17.17
CA GLU A 157 12.13 1.38 18.50
C GLU A 157 11.50 2.28 19.59
N PRO A 158 11.23 3.58 19.34
CA PRO A 158 10.50 4.42 20.29
C PRO A 158 9.11 3.88 20.61
N ILE A 159 8.39 3.37 19.60
CA ILE A 159 7.05 2.78 19.79
C ILE A 159 7.15 1.56 20.70
N TRP A 160 8.08 0.63 20.44
CA TRP A 160 8.27 -0.57 21.26
C TRP A 160 8.60 -0.24 22.72
N THR A 161 9.45 0.75 22.91
CA THR A 161 9.85 1.21 24.27
C THR A 161 8.64 1.73 25.05
N GLU A 162 7.85 2.58 24.42
CA GLU A 162 6.66 3.18 25.04
C GLU A 162 5.55 2.15 25.31
N LEU A 163 5.33 1.22 24.40
CA LEU A 163 4.32 0.17 24.60
C LEU A 163 4.71 -0.79 25.74
N ARG A 164 6.00 -1.15 25.85
CA ARG A 164 6.51 -1.92 27.00
C ARG A 164 6.33 -1.19 28.31
N SER A 165 6.68 0.09 28.36
CA SER A 165 6.51 0.93 29.56
C SER A 165 5.05 1.06 29.98
N ALA A 166 4.12 1.03 29.02
CA ALA A 166 2.68 1.04 29.25
C ALA A 166 2.07 -0.35 29.54
N ASN A 167 2.88 -1.41 29.63
CA ASN A 167 2.44 -2.81 29.78
C ASN A 167 1.44 -3.25 28.67
N ILE A 168 1.58 -2.74 27.46
CA ILE A 168 0.81 -3.15 26.30
C ILE A 168 1.58 -4.30 25.62
N GLU A 169 0.96 -5.48 25.54
CA GLU A 169 1.53 -6.60 24.83
C GLU A 169 1.40 -6.39 23.31
N PHE A 170 2.50 -6.59 22.59
CA PHE A 170 2.53 -6.51 21.13
C PHE A 170 3.42 -7.58 20.51
N LYS A 171 3.16 -7.89 19.25
CA LYS A 171 4.01 -8.76 18.41
C LYS A 171 4.61 -7.94 17.27
N ILE A 172 5.73 -8.42 16.75
CA ILE A 172 6.49 -7.73 15.69
C ILE A 172 6.64 -8.66 14.49
N LEU A 173 6.34 -8.14 13.31
CA LEU A 173 6.68 -8.73 12.03
C LEU A 173 7.76 -7.87 11.37
N HIS A 174 9.02 -8.27 11.52
CA HIS A 174 10.15 -7.56 10.92
C HIS A 174 10.59 -8.25 9.63
N ASN A 175 10.70 -7.49 8.53
CA ASN A 175 11.20 -7.98 7.22
C ASN A 175 10.50 -9.24 6.70
N MET A 176 9.21 -9.34 6.89
CA MET A 176 8.43 -10.49 6.44
C MET A 176 8.39 -10.54 4.91
N PRO A 177 8.59 -11.72 4.28
CA PRO A 177 8.38 -11.88 2.84
C PRO A 177 6.99 -11.44 2.41
N VAL A 178 6.91 -10.73 1.27
CA VAL A 178 5.71 -10.04 0.78
C VAL A 178 4.45 -10.91 0.80
N LYS A 179 4.53 -12.15 0.32
CA LYS A 179 3.35 -13.06 0.30
C LYS A 179 2.90 -13.48 1.67
N ARG A 180 3.83 -13.80 2.57
CA ARG A 180 3.51 -14.14 3.96
C ARG A 180 2.96 -12.93 4.72
N LEU A 181 3.53 -11.74 4.51
CA LEU A 181 2.98 -10.50 5.06
C LEU A 181 1.55 -10.28 4.59
N GLY A 182 1.30 -10.36 3.28
CA GLY A 182 -0.04 -10.20 2.71
C GLY A 182 -1.04 -11.22 3.27
N ALA A 183 -0.64 -12.49 3.39
CA ALA A 183 -1.47 -13.55 3.95
C ALA A 183 -1.82 -13.29 5.43
N ILE A 184 -0.85 -12.81 6.24
CA ILE A 184 -1.12 -12.42 7.64
C ILE A 184 -2.05 -11.21 7.68
N LEU A 185 -1.80 -10.16 6.87
CA LEU A 185 -2.61 -8.95 6.85
C LEU A 185 -4.05 -9.21 6.40
N SER A 186 -4.31 -10.25 5.61
CA SER A 186 -5.68 -10.66 5.26
C SER A 186 -6.48 -11.26 6.41
N LEU A 187 -5.80 -11.65 7.50
CA LEU A 187 -6.39 -12.28 8.68
C LEU A 187 -6.53 -11.33 9.89
N VAL A 188 -5.96 -10.12 9.83
CA VAL A 188 -6.14 -9.14 10.91
C VAL A 188 -7.45 -8.39 10.77
N ASP A 189 -8.00 -7.91 11.88
CA ASP A 189 -9.26 -7.17 11.89
C ASP A 189 -9.15 -5.75 11.33
N LEU A 190 -7.97 -5.13 11.48
CA LEU A 190 -7.67 -3.81 10.94
C LEU A 190 -6.17 -3.63 10.75
N TYR A 191 -5.78 -3.02 9.65
CA TYR A 191 -4.41 -2.58 9.38
C TYR A 191 -4.34 -1.07 9.19
N ILE A 192 -3.49 -0.39 9.96
CA ILE A 192 -3.28 1.06 9.88
C ILE A 192 -1.85 1.32 9.40
N THR A 193 -1.69 2.05 8.31
CA THR A 193 -0.40 2.21 7.64
C THR A 193 -0.27 3.59 6.99
N ASN A 194 0.95 4.04 6.83
CA ASN A 194 1.29 5.17 5.97
C ASN A 194 1.13 4.82 4.47
N ASP A 195 1.21 5.82 3.60
CA ASP A 195 1.35 5.65 2.15
C ASP A 195 2.72 5.03 1.82
N THR A 196 2.75 3.71 1.70
CA THR A 196 3.97 2.90 1.53
C THR A 196 3.69 1.60 0.77
N GLY A 197 4.74 0.84 0.43
CA GLY A 197 4.62 -0.43 -0.28
C GLY A 197 3.73 -1.46 0.41
N THR A 198 3.76 -1.53 1.75
CA THR A 198 2.92 -2.47 2.53
C THR A 198 1.43 -2.13 2.46
N MET A 199 1.06 -0.87 2.24
CA MET A 199 -0.30 -0.44 1.96
C MET A 199 -0.87 -1.17 0.72
N HIS A 200 -0.09 -1.23 -0.36
CA HIS A 200 -0.51 -1.94 -1.58
C HIS A 200 -0.58 -3.45 -1.37
N ILE A 201 0.37 -4.02 -0.60
CA ILE A 201 0.31 -5.45 -0.23
C ILE A 201 -0.99 -5.75 0.50
N ALA A 202 -1.35 -4.96 1.52
CA ALA A 202 -2.59 -5.10 2.27
C ALA A 202 -3.83 -4.94 1.36
N GLY A 203 -3.81 -3.96 0.47
CA GLY A 203 -4.88 -3.71 -0.49
C GLY A 203 -5.15 -4.92 -1.39
N TYR A 204 -4.12 -5.45 -2.04
CA TYR A 204 -4.23 -6.65 -2.88
C TYR A 204 -4.50 -7.94 -2.10
N SER A 205 -4.26 -7.93 -0.78
CA SER A 205 -4.62 -9.04 0.12
C SER A 205 -6.04 -8.95 0.68
N ASN A 206 -6.81 -7.95 0.26
CA ASN A 206 -8.17 -7.67 0.73
C ASN A 206 -8.26 -7.40 2.25
N ALA A 207 -7.19 -6.87 2.85
CA ALA A 207 -7.18 -6.51 4.25
C ALA A 207 -8.12 -5.33 4.53
N LYS A 208 -8.78 -5.34 5.68
CA LYS A 208 -9.45 -4.15 6.22
C LYS A 208 -8.38 -3.15 6.63
N MET A 209 -8.38 -1.95 6.05
CA MET A 209 -7.27 -1.04 6.29
C MET A 209 -7.66 0.44 6.29
N ILE A 210 -6.84 1.22 7.00
CA ILE A 210 -6.80 2.67 6.97
C ILE A 210 -5.39 3.09 6.55
N SER A 211 -5.28 3.82 5.44
CA SER A 211 -4.03 4.39 4.97
C SER A 211 -3.97 5.90 5.21
N LEU A 212 -2.78 6.39 5.60
CA LEU A 212 -2.55 7.79 5.94
C LEU A 212 -1.78 8.48 4.81
N PHE A 213 -2.32 9.60 4.32
CA PHE A 213 -1.77 10.32 3.20
C PHE A 213 -1.38 11.76 3.59
N GLY A 214 -0.11 12.07 3.46
CA GLY A 214 0.45 13.42 3.56
C GLY A 214 0.39 14.15 2.22
N PRO A 215 1.51 14.31 1.49
CA PRO A 215 1.56 15.05 0.22
C PRO A 215 0.94 14.28 -0.95
N THR A 216 0.88 12.96 -0.89
CA THR A 216 0.42 12.10 -1.98
C THR A 216 -1.10 12.16 -2.15
N ASN A 217 -1.58 12.12 -3.40
CA ASN A 217 -3.01 12.11 -3.69
C ASN A 217 -3.59 10.70 -3.58
N PRO A 218 -4.50 10.43 -2.63
CA PRO A 218 -5.08 9.10 -2.47
C PRO A 218 -5.91 8.63 -3.68
N ALA A 219 -6.50 9.53 -4.47
CA ALA A 219 -7.22 9.15 -5.69
C ALA A 219 -6.28 8.48 -6.72
N GLU A 220 -4.98 8.75 -6.65
CA GLU A 220 -4.00 8.16 -7.56
C GLU A 220 -3.36 6.89 -7.00
N TRP A 221 -3.32 6.73 -5.66
CA TRP A 221 -2.48 5.70 -5.01
C TRP A 221 -3.19 4.82 -4.00
N ALA A 222 -4.31 5.27 -3.39
CA ALA A 222 -4.97 4.44 -2.39
C ALA A 222 -5.54 3.16 -3.02
N PRO A 223 -5.36 1.99 -2.40
CA PRO A 223 -5.99 0.78 -2.88
C PRO A 223 -7.52 0.93 -2.97
N ASN A 224 -8.11 0.45 -4.05
CA ASN A 224 -9.54 0.55 -4.32
C ASN A 224 -10.26 -0.73 -3.84
N GLY A 225 -10.86 -0.68 -2.67
CA GLY A 225 -11.64 -1.80 -2.13
C GLY A 225 -12.66 -1.34 -1.10
N ILE A 226 -13.72 -2.12 -0.93
CA ILE A 226 -14.81 -1.79 0.02
C ILE A 226 -14.34 -1.74 1.49
N HIS A 227 -13.28 -2.47 1.79
CA HIS A 227 -12.68 -2.55 3.12
C HIS A 227 -11.47 -1.63 3.31
N GLN A 228 -11.22 -0.74 2.34
CA GLN A 228 -10.03 0.11 2.33
C GLN A 228 -10.47 1.56 2.42
N LYS A 229 -10.03 2.23 3.47
CA LYS A 229 -10.30 3.65 3.73
C LYS A 229 -8.99 4.39 3.87
N TYR A 230 -9.05 5.70 3.73
CA TYR A 230 -7.88 6.55 3.95
C TYR A 230 -8.23 7.82 4.73
N VAL A 231 -7.22 8.39 5.37
CA VAL A 231 -7.25 9.73 5.92
C VAL A 231 -6.21 10.58 5.18
N LYS A 232 -6.64 11.70 4.61
CA LYS A 232 -5.77 12.64 3.88
C LYS A 232 -5.59 13.92 4.69
N SER A 233 -4.33 14.32 4.89
CA SER A 233 -4.00 15.62 5.47
C SER A 233 -4.55 16.76 4.59
N LYS A 234 -5.10 17.79 5.24
CA LYS A 234 -5.62 18.99 4.57
C LYS A 234 -4.50 19.91 4.07
N THR A 235 -3.35 19.89 4.73
CA THR A 235 -2.19 20.76 4.44
C THR A 235 -1.11 20.08 3.60
N ASN A 236 -1.25 18.79 3.30
CA ASN A 236 -0.23 17.90 2.74
C ASN A 236 0.90 17.50 3.72
N ASP A 237 0.94 18.03 4.93
CA ASP A 237 1.79 17.48 5.99
C ASP A 237 1.04 16.33 6.67
N ILE A 238 1.60 15.12 6.61
CA ILE A 238 0.97 13.92 7.21
C ILE A 238 0.80 14.07 8.72
N ASN A 239 1.61 14.88 9.39
CA ASN A 239 1.56 15.10 10.84
C ASN A 239 0.37 15.98 11.28
N GLU A 240 -0.29 16.65 10.34
CA GLU A 240 -1.55 17.36 10.57
C GLU A 240 -2.78 16.43 10.62
N ILE A 241 -2.60 15.14 10.35
CA ILE A 241 -3.67 14.15 10.53
C ILE A 241 -3.91 13.99 12.03
N ALA A 242 -5.11 14.35 12.48
CA ALA A 242 -5.47 14.21 13.88
C ALA A 242 -5.67 12.75 14.28
N ILE A 243 -5.16 12.36 15.44
CA ILE A 243 -5.34 11.00 16.00
C ILE A 243 -6.82 10.62 16.06
N ASN A 244 -7.68 11.57 16.43
CA ASN A 244 -9.13 11.33 16.53
C ASN A 244 -9.80 11.02 15.19
N ASP A 245 -9.30 11.53 14.06
CA ASP A 245 -9.84 11.18 12.74
C ASP A 245 -9.55 9.73 12.40
N VAL A 246 -8.30 9.29 12.65
CA VAL A 246 -7.89 7.89 12.45
C VAL A 246 -8.62 6.96 13.43
N TYR A 247 -8.71 7.34 14.70
CA TYR A 247 -9.41 6.58 15.74
C TYR A 247 -10.90 6.40 15.41
N SER A 248 -11.58 7.48 15.02
CA SER A 248 -13.01 7.44 14.70
C SER A 248 -13.28 6.49 13.51
N LEU A 249 -12.41 6.53 12.51
CA LEU A 249 -12.50 5.64 11.38
C LEU A 249 -12.17 4.18 11.77
N ALA A 250 -11.16 3.96 12.63
CA ALA A 250 -10.84 2.63 13.15
C ALA A 250 -12.00 2.04 13.95
N LYS A 251 -12.66 2.86 14.76
CA LYS A 251 -13.84 2.45 15.52
C LYS A 251 -14.95 1.89 14.62
N THR A 252 -15.21 2.48 13.45
CA THR A 252 -16.22 1.95 12.53
C THR A 252 -15.91 0.53 12.09
N PHE A 253 -14.64 0.24 11.77
CA PHE A 253 -14.20 -1.12 11.40
C PHE A 253 -14.31 -2.13 12.55
N LEU A 254 -14.05 -1.66 13.79
CA LEU A 254 -13.99 -2.54 14.96
C LEU A 254 -15.38 -2.79 15.59
N THR A 255 -16.35 -1.89 15.37
CA THR A 255 -17.72 -2.01 15.91
C THR A 255 -18.71 -2.58 14.91
N ASP A 256 -18.43 -2.52 13.60
CA ASP A 256 -19.29 -3.13 12.59
C ASP A 256 -19.21 -4.67 12.67
N ASN A 257 -20.15 -5.25 13.40
CA ASN A 257 -20.38 -6.70 13.47
C ASN A 257 -21.11 -7.24 12.21
N LYS A 258 -21.00 -6.60 11.07
CA LYS A 258 -21.55 -7.14 9.83
C LYS A 258 -20.51 -8.04 9.17
N ASN A 259 -20.80 -9.34 9.26
CA ASN A 259 -20.15 -10.49 8.62
C ASN A 259 -19.70 -10.26 7.17
#